data_ac64837b01e019410b19964eebf50575
#
_entry.id   ac64837b01e019410b19964eebf50575
#
_cell.length_a   1.000
_cell.length_b   1.000
_cell.length_c   1.000
_cell.angle_alpha   90.00
_cell.angle_beta   90.00
_cell.angle_gamma   90.00
#
_symmetry.space_group_name_H-M   'P 1'
#
loop_
_entity.id
_entity.type
_entity.pdbx_description
1 polymer ?
#
loop_
_entity_poly.entity_id
_entity_poly.type
_entity_poly.pdbx_seq_one_letter_code
_entity_poly.pdbx_strand_id
1 'polypeptide(L)'
;MNQRVAAIDCGTNSVRLLIAEVDPRRAVLTDLAREMRIVRLGEGVDRTGRLSEAALDRTTAALREYVGLIGRFSPAAARMVATSATRDAENSQEFVDRVKEVLGVAPEVVTGDEEARLSFTGATREIAGTPLARADCCPPPMSVTR
;
A
#
# COMPACT_ATOMS: atom_id res chain seq x y z
N MET A 1 5.82 -1.32 -24.96
CA MET A 1 6.32 -2.54 -24.30
C MET A 1 5.64 -2.65 -22.97
N ASN A 2 5.16 -3.84 -22.63
CA ASN A 2 4.61 -4.10 -21.32
C ASN A 2 5.71 -4.05 -20.28
N GLN A 3 5.41 -3.51 -19.09
CA GLN A 3 6.34 -3.44 -17.97
C GLN A 3 5.76 -4.17 -16.77
N ARG A 4 6.58 -4.96 -16.09
CA ARG A 4 6.21 -5.53 -14.80
C ARG A 4 6.56 -4.56 -13.70
N VAL A 5 5.63 -4.39 -12.76
CA VAL A 5 5.80 -3.52 -11.60
C VAL A 5 5.38 -4.27 -10.34
N ALA A 6 5.98 -3.91 -9.22
CA ALA A 6 5.58 -4.37 -7.90
C ALA A 6 5.10 -3.18 -7.06
N ALA A 7 3.97 -3.32 -6.41
CA ALA A 7 3.44 -2.35 -5.48
C ALA A 7 3.20 -3.02 -4.12
N ILE A 8 3.70 -2.39 -3.06
CA ILE A 8 3.48 -2.83 -1.68
C ILE A 8 2.71 -1.74 -0.96
N ASP A 9 1.62 -2.14 -0.30
CA ASP A 9 0.80 -1.29 0.55
C ASP A 9 0.88 -1.78 1.99
N CYS A 10 1.44 -0.97 2.88
CA CYS A 10 1.60 -1.27 4.29
C CYS A 10 0.66 -0.41 5.13
N GLY A 11 -0.50 -0.97 5.44
CA GLY A 11 -1.48 -0.36 6.32
C GLY A 11 -1.26 -0.70 7.78
N THR A 12 -2.16 -0.21 8.63
CA THR A 12 -2.15 -0.44 10.09
C THR A 12 -2.26 -1.92 10.46
N ASN A 13 -3.01 -2.71 9.70
CA ASN A 13 -3.31 -4.11 10.05
C ASN A 13 -2.65 -5.13 9.12
N SER A 14 -2.47 -4.80 7.86
CA SER A 14 -1.99 -5.73 6.83
C SER A 14 -0.97 -5.10 5.91
N VAL A 15 -0.08 -5.92 5.37
CA VAL A 15 0.77 -5.57 4.25
C VAL A 15 0.33 -6.37 3.03
N ARG A 16 0.25 -5.70 1.87
CA ARG A 16 -0.22 -6.26 0.61
C ARG A 16 0.84 -6.11 -0.45
N LEU A 17 0.94 -7.10 -1.32
CA LEU A 17 1.80 -7.07 -2.50
C LEU A 17 0.93 -7.29 -3.74
N LEU A 18 1.13 -6.46 -4.74
CA LEU A 18 0.66 -6.67 -6.10
C LEU A 18 1.85 -6.67 -7.04
N ILE A 19 2.00 -7.72 -7.82
CA ILE A 19 2.90 -7.75 -8.97
C ILE A 19 2.03 -7.80 -10.21
N ALA A 20 2.21 -6.86 -11.11
CA ALA A 20 1.38 -6.73 -12.29
C ALA A 20 2.20 -6.39 -13.54
N GLU A 21 1.67 -6.82 -14.69
CA GLU A 21 2.11 -6.35 -15.99
C GLU A 21 1.23 -5.18 -16.43
N VAL A 22 1.86 -4.07 -16.80
CA VAL A 22 1.19 -2.84 -17.24
C VAL A 22 1.43 -2.64 -18.73
N ASP A 23 0.35 -2.53 -19.51
CA ASP A 23 0.38 -2.01 -20.87
C ASP A 23 -0.01 -0.53 -20.85
N PRO A 24 0.95 0.40 -20.94
CA PRO A 24 0.66 1.83 -20.84
C PRO A 24 -0.13 2.36 -22.04
N ARG A 25 -0.07 1.67 -23.20
CA ARG A 25 -0.78 2.10 -24.42
C ARG A 25 -2.27 1.80 -24.33
N ARG A 26 -2.61 0.65 -23.74
CA ARG A 26 -4.01 0.22 -23.56
C ARG A 26 -4.58 0.57 -22.20
N ALA A 27 -3.77 1.12 -21.29
CA ALA A 27 -4.10 1.34 -19.89
C ALA A 27 -4.61 0.07 -19.17
N VAL A 28 -4.10 -1.10 -19.56
CA VAL A 28 -4.46 -2.40 -18.99
C VAL A 28 -3.41 -2.80 -17.96
N LEU A 29 -3.89 -3.32 -16.83
CA LEU A 29 -3.10 -3.90 -15.76
C LEU A 29 -3.52 -5.35 -15.60
N THR A 30 -2.56 -6.27 -15.71
CA THR A 30 -2.79 -7.70 -15.55
C THR A 30 -2.07 -8.18 -14.30
N ASP A 31 -2.81 -8.68 -13.32
CA ASP A 31 -2.26 -9.21 -12.08
C ASP A 31 -1.45 -10.49 -12.38
N LEU A 32 -0.21 -10.52 -11.90
CA LEU A 32 0.68 -11.67 -11.97
C LEU A 32 0.77 -12.39 -10.63
N ALA A 33 0.77 -11.64 -9.54
CA ALA A 33 0.72 -12.16 -8.18
C ALA A 33 0.08 -11.13 -7.26
N ARG A 34 -0.73 -11.61 -6.32
CA ARG A 34 -1.38 -10.80 -5.29
C ARG A 34 -1.30 -11.53 -3.96
N GLU A 35 -0.69 -10.89 -2.97
CA GLU A 35 -0.49 -11.44 -1.63
C GLU A 35 -0.96 -10.46 -0.55
N MET A 36 -1.35 -10.99 0.59
CA MET A 36 -1.67 -10.23 1.78
C MET A 36 -1.20 -10.97 3.03
N ARG A 37 -0.64 -10.24 3.98
CA ARG A 37 -0.28 -10.75 5.31
C ARG A 37 -0.82 -9.83 6.38
N ILE A 38 -1.40 -10.42 7.42
CA ILE A 38 -1.85 -9.70 8.62
C ILE A 38 -0.63 -9.53 9.53
N VAL A 39 -0.19 -8.30 9.71
CA VAL A 39 1.01 -7.96 10.50
C VAL A 39 0.68 -7.16 11.75
N ARG A 40 -0.49 -6.50 11.79
CA ARG A 40 -0.95 -5.64 12.90
C ARG A 40 0.11 -4.64 13.31
N LEU A 41 0.65 -3.92 12.31
CA LEU A 41 1.73 -2.95 12.53
C LEU A 41 1.34 -1.87 13.53
N GLY A 42 0.08 -1.42 13.52
CA GLY A 42 -0.44 -0.41 14.43
C GLY A 42 -0.87 -0.92 15.80
N GLU A 43 -0.62 -2.19 16.11
CA GLU A 43 -1.03 -2.77 17.41
C GLU A 43 -0.41 -2.02 18.58
N GLY A 44 -1.24 -1.37 19.40
CA GLY A 44 -0.82 -0.64 20.57
C GLY A 44 -0.28 0.77 20.32
N VAL A 45 -0.19 1.24 19.09
CA VAL A 45 0.30 2.60 18.76
C VAL A 45 -0.54 3.68 19.44
N ASP A 46 -1.87 3.56 19.43
CA ASP A 46 -2.78 4.54 20.08
C ASP A 46 -2.48 4.73 21.57
N ARG A 47 -1.97 3.70 22.23
CA ARG A 47 -1.67 3.72 23.66
C ARG A 47 -0.23 4.12 23.97
N THR A 48 0.72 3.72 23.12
CA THR A 48 2.16 3.86 23.37
C THR A 48 2.81 4.96 22.54
N GLY A 49 2.17 5.42 21.46
CA GLY A 49 2.76 6.31 20.46
C GLY A 49 3.84 5.64 19.59
N ARG A 50 4.07 4.33 19.75
CA ARG A 50 5.20 3.63 19.12
C ARG A 50 4.79 2.30 18.49
N LEU A 51 5.44 1.96 17.38
CA LEU A 51 5.40 0.63 16.79
C LEU A 51 6.13 -0.35 17.73
N SER A 52 5.50 -1.47 18.05
CA SER A 52 6.12 -2.48 18.89
C SER A 52 7.14 -3.31 18.12
N GLU A 53 8.18 -3.78 18.81
CA GLU A 53 9.21 -4.65 18.23
C GLU A 53 8.60 -5.87 17.55
N ALA A 54 7.64 -6.53 18.21
CA ALA A 54 6.94 -7.68 17.65
C ALA A 54 6.17 -7.36 16.36
N ALA A 55 5.59 -6.16 16.24
CA ALA A 55 4.89 -5.73 15.03
C ALA A 55 5.88 -5.42 13.89
N LEU A 56 7.01 -4.79 14.22
CA LEU A 56 8.10 -4.56 13.28
C LEU A 56 8.68 -5.88 12.75
N ASP A 57 8.90 -6.86 13.62
CA ASP A 57 9.42 -8.19 13.23
C ASP A 57 8.45 -8.94 12.33
N ARG A 58 7.15 -8.97 12.66
CA ARG A 58 6.11 -9.59 11.80
C ARG A 58 6.08 -8.95 10.42
N THR A 59 6.15 -7.63 10.38
CA THR A 59 6.12 -6.87 9.12
C THR A 59 7.37 -7.16 8.29
N THR A 60 8.55 -7.14 8.92
CA THR A 60 9.83 -7.44 8.27
C THR A 60 9.87 -8.86 7.73
N ALA A 61 9.35 -9.85 8.47
CA ALA A 61 9.24 -11.23 8.01
C ALA A 61 8.36 -11.34 6.75
N ALA A 62 7.19 -10.70 6.74
CA ALA A 62 6.31 -10.67 5.58
C ALA A 62 6.99 -10.01 4.35
N LEU A 63 7.72 -8.93 4.57
CA LEU A 63 8.46 -8.26 3.48
C LEU A 63 9.58 -9.12 2.90
N ARG A 64 10.27 -9.94 3.72
CA ARG A 64 11.27 -10.91 3.22
C ARG A 64 10.65 -11.95 2.29
N GLU A 65 9.44 -12.46 2.62
CA GLU A 65 8.69 -13.35 1.72
C GLU A 65 8.38 -12.64 0.39
N TYR A 66 7.97 -11.36 0.44
CA TYR A 66 7.67 -10.57 -0.75
C TYR A 66 8.90 -10.31 -1.62
N VAL A 67 10.08 -10.08 -1.03
CA VAL A 67 11.35 -9.97 -1.78
C VAL A 67 11.59 -11.23 -2.62
N GLY A 68 11.35 -12.42 -2.05
CA GLY A 68 11.48 -13.67 -2.79
C GLY A 68 10.51 -13.77 -3.98
N LEU A 69 9.27 -13.29 -3.82
CA LEU A 69 8.28 -13.22 -4.90
C LEU A 69 8.68 -12.19 -5.97
N ILE A 70 9.03 -10.99 -5.55
CA ILE A 70 9.47 -9.90 -6.43
C ILE A 70 10.67 -10.37 -7.27
N GLY A 71 11.64 -11.04 -6.67
CA GLY A 71 12.80 -11.59 -7.38
C GLY A 71 12.43 -12.57 -8.49
N ARG A 72 11.42 -13.42 -8.29
CA ARG A 72 10.94 -14.38 -9.31
C ARG A 72 10.29 -13.71 -10.52
N PHE A 73 9.60 -12.60 -10.33
CA PHE A 73 8.92 -11.88 -11.41
C PHE A 73 9.80 -10.80 -12.06
N SER A 74 10.91 -10.42 -11.42
CA SER A 74 11.87 -9.41 -11.91
C SER A 74 11.19 -8.14 -12.43
N PRO A 75 10.39 -7.42 -11.63
CA PRO A 75 9.73 -6.21 -12.08
C PRO A 75 10.76 -5.11 -12.38
N ALA A 76 10.45 -4.24 -13.35
CA ALA A 76 11.28 -3.10 -13.71
C ALA A 76 11.31 -2.01 -12.62
N ALA A 77 10.28 -1.97 -11.77
CA ALA A 77 10.18 -1.05 -10.65
C ALA A 77 9.39 -1.67 -9.49
N ALA A 78 9.77 -1.31 -8.26
CA ALA A 78 9.02 -1.63 -7.05
C ALA A 78 8.78 -0.34 -6.27
N ARG A 79 7.56 -0.19 -5.74
CA ARG A 79 7.16 0.94 -4.90
C ARG A 79 6.49 0.41 -3.64
N MET A 80 6.80 0.99 -2.49
CA MET A 80 6.13 0.71 -1.23
C MET A 80 5.57 1.99 -0.64
N VAL A 81 4.29 1.97 -0.28
CA VAL A 81 3.63 3.02 0.51
C VAL A 81 3.34 2.51 1.91
N ALA A 82 3.45 3.41 2.89
CA ALA A 82 3.08 3.16 4.28
C ALA A 82 2.12 4.25 4.76
N THR A 83 1.16 3.88 5.58
CA THR A 83 0.05 4.74 5.94
C THR A 83 0.04 5.12 7.42
N SER A 84 -1.12 5.36 8.01
CA SER A 84 -1.33 6.01 9.31
C SER A 84 -0.46 5.48 10.46
N ALA A 85 -0.40 4.16 10.67
CA ALA A 85 0.36 3.61 11.81
C ALA A 85 1.84 4.02 11.78
N THR A 86 2.44 4.07 10.59
CA THR A 86 3.84 4.49 10.43
C THR A 86 3.98 6.00 10.56
N ARG A 87 3.06 6.76 9.98
CA ARG A 87 3.08 8.23 10.03
C ARG A 87 2.99 8.76 11.45
N ASP A 88 2.14 8.13 12.28
CA ASP A 88 1.78 8.63 13.60
C ASP A 88 2.68 8.10 14.72
N ALA A 89 3.59 7.16 14.41
CA ALA A 89 4.50 6.56 15.40
C ALA A 89 5.77 7.38 15.59
N GLU A 90 6.18 7.57 16.85
CA GLU A 90 7.43 8.25 17.22
C GLU A 90 8.69 7.56 16.66
N ASN A 91 8.66 6.23 16.52
CA ASN A 91 9.75 5.43 15.97
C ASN A 91 9.54 5.05 14.50
N SER A 92 8.85 5.89 13.73
CA SER A 92 8.63 5.67 12.30
C SER A 92 9.93 5.48 11.50
N GLN A 93 11.01 6.17 11.90
CA GLN A 93 12.32 6.04 11.25
C GLN A 93 12.89 4.63 11.38
N GLU A 94 12.70 3.98 12.53
CA GLU A 94 13.12 2.59 12.74
C GLU A 94 12.44 1.64 11.73
N PHE A 95 11.14 1.83 11.49
CA PHE A 95 10.41 1.08 10.47
C PHE A 95 10.99 1.34 9.06
N VAL A 96 11.24 2.61 8.72
CA VAL A 96 11.80 2.99 7.40
C VAL A 96 13.15 2.31 7.18
N ASP A 97 14.02 2.31 8.19
CA ASP A 97 15.37 1.71 8.11
C ASP A 97 15.29 0.19 7.92
N ARG A 98 14.41 -0.51 8.65
CA ARG A 98 14.18 -1.96 8.49
C ARG A 98 13.62 -2.31 7.12
N VAL A 99 12.66 -1.52 6.62
CA VAL A 99 12.11 -1.72 5.27
C VAL A 99 13.19 -1.54 4.22
N LYS A 100 13.98 -0.48 4.33
CA LYS A 100 15.08 -0.19 3.40
C LYS A 100 16.13 -1.32 3.38
N GLU A 101 16.45 -1.87 4.54
CA GLU A 101 17.37 -3.00 4.65
C GLU A 101 16.85 -4.24 3.91
N VAL A 102 15.54 -4.51 3.99
CA VAL A 102 14.92 -5.70 3.40
C VAL A 102 14.60 -5.53 1.92
N LEU A 103 14.01 -4.40 1.52
CA LEU A 103 13.54 -4.16 0.15
C LEU A 103 14.59 -3.46 -0.73
N GLY A 104 15.63 -2.86 -0.14
CA GLY A 104 16.57 -2.02 -0.86
C GLY A 104 16.04 -0.63 -1.25
N VAL A 105 14.77 -0.34 -0.97
CA VAL A 105 14.10 0.94 -1.22
C VAL A 105 13.39 1.42 0.04
N ALA A 106 13.38 2.74 0.24
CA ALA A 106 12.64 3.33 1.35
C ALA A 106 11.14 3.34 1.07
N PRO A 107 10.27 3.08 2.06
CA PRO A 107 8.85 3.24 1.90
C PRO A 107 8.49 4.73 1.82
N GLU A 108 7.47 5.05 1.06
CA GLU A 108 6.86 6.38 1.02
C GLU A 108 5.77 6.45 2.08
N VAL A 109 5.96 7.27 3.11
CA VAL A 109 4.94 7.50 4.13
C VAL A 109 3.99 8.56 3.60
N VAL A 110 2.78 8.16 3.19
CA VAL A 110 1.81 9.03 2.54
C VAL A 110 0.88 9.69 3.55
N THR A 111 0.38 10.88 3.20
CA THR A 111 -0.66 11.58 3.97
C THR A 111 -2.01 10.87 3.83
N GLY A 112 -2.95 11.14 4.76
CA GLY A 112 -4.30 10.58 4.67
C GLY A 112 -5.03 10.95 3.37
N ASP A 113 -4.85 12.18 2.88
CA ASP A 113 -5.43 12.65 1.62
C ASP A 113 -4.84 11.92 0.41
N GLU A 114 -3.53 11.67 0.42
CA GLU A 114 -2.88 10.92 -0.64
C GLU A 114 -3.27 9.44 -0.60
N GLU A 115 -3.35 8.84 0.59
CA GLU A 115 -3.86 7.48 0.79
C GLU A 115 -5.28 7.33 0.24
N ALA A 116 -6.19 8.25 0.58
CA ALA A 116 -7.55 8.28 0.06
C ALA A 116 -7.59 8.41 -1.46
N ARG A 117 -6.77 9.30 -2.03
CA ARG A 117 -6.68 9.50 -3.48
C ARG A 117 -6.17 8.25 -4.21
N LEU A 118 -5.14 7.61 -3.69
CA LEU A 118 -4.58 6.37 -4.27
C LEU A 118 -5.61 5.23 -4.21
N SER A 119 -6.28 5.06 -3.06
CA SER A 119 -7.31 4.05 -2.86
C SER A 119 -8.50 4.28 -3.79
N PHE A 120 -8.99 5.51 -3.90
CA PHE A 120 -10.07 5.87 -4.81
C PHE A 120 -9.70 5.61 -6.28
N THR A 121 -8.50 6.03 -6.69
CA THR A 121 -8.01 5.81 -8.06
C THR A 121 -7.91 4.31 -8.39
N GLY A 122 -7.42 3.51 -7.45
CA GLY A 122 -7.33 2.06 -7.62
C GLY A 122 -8.71 1.40 -7.74
N ALA A 123 -9.64 1.76 -6.86
CA ALA A 123 -10.98 1.19 -6.84
C ALA A 123 -11.83 1.57 -8.05
N THR A 124 -11.69 2.81 -8.55
CA THR A 124 -12.50 3.31 -9.66
C THR A 124 -11.97 2.91 -11.04
N ARG A 125 -10.71 2.51 -11.13
CA ARG A 125 -10.07 2.16 -12.41
C ARG A 125 -10.79 1.00 -13.12
N GLU A 126 -11.19 -0.03 -12.39
CA GLU A 126 -11.86 -1.20 -12.96
C GLU A 126 -13.31 -0.91 -13.38
N ILE A 127 -13.96 0.08 -12.76
CA ILE A 127 -15.34 0.47 -13.08
C ILE A 127 -15.40 1.61 -14.09
N ALA A 128 -14.27 2.21 -14.45
CA ALA A 128 -14.20 3.26 -15.47
C ALA A 128 -14.70 2.71 -16.82
N GLY A 129 -15.76 3.32 -17.36
CA GLY A 129 -16.41 2.87 -18.58
C GLY A 129 -17.60 1.93 -18.39
N THR A 130 -17.90 1.48 -17.16
CA THR A 130 -19.12 0.71 -16.84
C THR A 130 -20.28 1.65 -16.50
N PRO A 131 -21.55 1.16 -16.51
CA PRO A 131 -22.70 1.95 -16.07
C PRO A 131 -22.58 2.45 -14.62
N LEU A 132 -21.83 1.74 -13.77
CA LEU A 132 -21.54 2.13 -12.38
C LEU A 132 -20.67 3.39 -12.26
N ALA A 133 -19.83 3.68 -13.25
CA ALA A 133 -19.02 4.91 -13.29
C ALA A 133 -19.86 6.19 -13.46
N ARG A 134 -21.14 6.04 -13.87
CA ARG A 134 -22.09 7.15 -14.04
C ARG A 134 -23.01 7.35 -12.84
N ALA A 135 -22.98 6.45 -11.88
CA ALA A 135 -23.68 6.67 -10.62
C ALA A 135 -22.88 7.73 -9.84
N ASP A 136 -23.52 8.85 -9.54
CA ASP A 136 -22.96 9.94 -8.74
C ASP A 136 -22.45 9.39 -7.40
N CYS A 137 -21.20 8.96 -7.37
CA CYS A 137 -20.54 8.39 -6.18
C CYS A 137 -20.09 9.47 -5.18
N CYS A 138 -20.55 10.70 -5.34
CA CYS A 138 -20.38 11.74 -4.34
C CYS A 138 -21.74 12.09 -3.74
N PRO A 139 -22.08 11.66 -2.53
CA PRO A 139 -23.19 12.27 -1.83
C PRO A 139 -22.91 13.76 -1.69
N PRO A 140 -23.90 14.66 -1.90
CA PRO A 140 -23.71 16.09 -1.70
C PRO A 140 -23.21 16.35 -0.27
N PRO A 141 -22.36 17.36 -0.06
CA PRO A 141 -21.89 17.69 1.27
C PRO A 141 -23.10 17.88 2.18
N MET A 142 -23.13 17.15 3.29
CA MET A 142 -24.19 17.30 4.29
C MET A 142 -24.17 18.75 4.77
N SER A 143 -25.23 19.49 4.44
CA SER A 143 -25.45 20.82 4.97
C SER A 143 -25.61 20.71 6.49
N VAL A 144 -24.61 21.13 7.23
CA VAL A 144 -24.72 21.36 8.67
C VAL A 144 -25.60 22.60 8.83
N THR A 145 -26.87 22.43 9.03
CA THR A 145 -27.76 23.48 9.54
C THR A 145 -27.37 23.77 11.00
N ARG A 146 -27.01 25.01 11.26
CA ARG A 146 -26.79 25.54 12.62
C ARG A 146 -28.12 25.64 13.36
#